data_a39f5332723ebfe92714e72407fbcc26
#
_entry.id   a39f5332723ebfe92714e72407fbcc26
#
_cell.length_a   1.000
_cell.length_b   1.000
_cell.length_c   1.000
_cell.angle_alpha   90.00
_cell.angle_beta   90.00
_cell.angle_gamma   90.00
#
_symmetry.space_group_name_H-M   'P 1'
#
loop_
_entity.id
_entity.type
_entity.pdbx_description
1 polymer ?
#
loop_
_entity_poly.entity_id
_entity_poly.type
_entity_poly.pdbx_seq_one_letter_code
_entity_poly.pdbx_strand_id
1 'polypeptide(L)'
;MLFANANAANEPLYANGRRERTVPIPATITPIAGYPRKLVIFKMAASKFWQVRCWVAGRTHRKSTQSQSAQVARHFARQFYEQLLADHRIDALERREPPRDSSDVPIRWTPHTPRPALAPAPTSTPNPTPPFGVFAAHLLRNEQSRVDRREYTLGSLQVLRNRLDGIILPWLGACAVADIDHAKLQAFTHGLSERFSSITVSQYLIAVRKVLSTAVSLGALEKLPEFPKVKAQTNSRGPFTPTEYWQLLRTSRALSGQRPPDDANALRLRHGLRHADHTLPPDLAWVIGFMVNSFIRPSDLKTLKHKHVEIVRNANVYLRLTLPATKSHDKPIVTLQPAVRVYRALTQHHAGHNQANPNDYLFLPQHKDRAYATRVLAYYFNWVMAETGLKQGAQGQPRSLYSLRHSSITFRLLYGHGIDVLTLARNARTSVDMINRHYASTLTAEQNIGILQSRRPQNRIGA
;
A
#
# COMPACT_ATOMS: atom_id res chain seq x y z
N MET A 1 22.20 -15.48 -47.51
CA MET A 1 23.56 -14.90 -47.50
C MET A 1 24.01 -14.79 -46.08
N LEU A 2 24.91 -15.67 -45.70
CA LEU A 2 25.57 -15.75 -44.41
C LEU A 2 26.63 -14.64 -44.32
N PHE A 3 26.58 -13.78 -43.32
CA PHE A 3 27.76 -13.03 -42.89
C PHE A 3 28.22 -13.62 -41.55
N ALA A 4 29.27 -14.40 -41.66
CA ALA A 4 30.04 -14.92 -40.57
C ALA A 4 30.77 -13.81 -39.83
N ASN A 5 30.63 -13.72 -38.52
CA ASN A 5 31.42 -12.89 -37.61
C ASN A 5 32.78 -13.53 -37.38
N ALA A 6 33.73 -13.27 -38.31
CA ALA A 6 35.13 -13.62 -38.15
C ALA A 6 35.90 -12.43 -37.62
N ASN A 7 35.94 -12.17 -36.31
CA ASN A 7 36.93 -11.28 -35.69
C ASN A 7 36.99 -11.41 -34.12
N ALA A 8 36.85 -12.64 -33.59
CA ALA A 8 36.97 -12.85 -32.15
C ALA A 8 38.31 -13.47 -31.68
N ALA A 9 39.28 -13.71 -32.60
CA ALA A 9 40.42 -14.57 -32.30
C ALA A 9 41.76 -13.86 -32.03
N ASN A 10 41.88 -12.54 -32.17
CA ASN A 10 43.18 -11.83 -32.09
C ASN A 10 43.17 -10.56 -31.24
N GLU A 11 42.52 -10.56 -30.08
CA GLU A 11 42.72 -9.46 -29.13
C GLU A 11 43.91 -9.75 -28.18
N PRO A 12 44.79 -8.76 -27.94
CA PRO A 12 45.92 -8.95 -27.02
C PRO A 12 45.43 -9.22 -25.58
N LEU A 13 46.12 -10.13 -24.90
CA LEU A 13 45.91 -10.42 -23.50
C LEU A 13 46.85 -9.57 -22.65
N TYR A 14 46.42 -9.06 -21.50
CA TYR A 14 47.32 -8.47 -20.52
C TYR A 14 48.29 -9.52 -19.95
N ALA A 15 49.42 -9.06 -19.42
CA ALA A 15 50.42 -9.96 -18.77
C ALA A 15 49.88 -10.89 -17.70
N ASN A 16 48.68 -10.57 -17.12
CA ASN A 16 47.98 -11.37 -16.14
C ASN A 16 46.95 -12.36 -16.75
N GLY A 17 46.97 -12.57 -18.06
CA GLY A 17 46.08 -13.51 -18.77
C GLY A 17 44.63 -13.08 -18.94
N ARG A 18 44.28 -11.84 -18.59
CA ARG A 18 42.89 -11.30 -18.78
C ARG A 18 42.76 -10.60 -20.13
N ARG A 19 41.62 -10.82 -20.77
CA ARG A 19 41.32 -10.10 -22.04
C ARG A 19 41.01 -8.61 -21.75
N GLU A 20 41.59 -7.71 -22.54
CA GLU A 20 41.44 -6.24 -22.40
C GLU A 20 39.97 -5.78 -22.35
N ARG A 21 39.09 -6.46 -23.07
CA ARG A 21 37.66 -6.20 -23.13
C ARG A 21 36.96 -6.28 -21.78
N THR A 22 37.50 -7.02 -20.80
CA THR A 22 36.89 -7.24 -19.48
C THR A 22 37.45 -6.33 -18.39
N VAL A 23 38.44 -5.49 -18.73
CA VAL A 23 39.09 -4.56 -17.82
C VAL A 23 38.27 -3.25 -17.74
N PRO A 24 38.12 -2.64 -16.55
CA PRO A 24 37.52 -1.33 -16.43
C PRO A 24 38.30 -0.27 -17.21
N ILE A 25 37.59 0.60 -17.97
CA ILE A 25 38.18 1.76 -18.62
C ILE A 25 38.52 2.81 -17.55
N PRO A 26 39.82 3.12 -17.28
CA PRO A 26 40.24 3.95 -16.16
C PRO A 26 39.55 5.29 -16.05
N ALA A 27 39.38 6.00 -17.19
CA ALA A 27 38.74 7.30 -17.25
C ALA A 27 37.26 7.32 -16.88
N THR A 28 36.60 6.15 -16.79
CA THR A 28 35.17 6.03 -16.45
C THR A 28 34.94 5.64 -14.98
N ILE A 29 35.98 5.33 -14.23
CA ILE A 29 35.84 4.91 -12.83
C ILE A 29 35.41 6.12 -11.99
N THR A 30 34.18 6.09 -11.51
CA THR A 30 33.57 7.20 -10.76
C THR A 30 33.16 6.70 -9.38
N PRO A 31 33.70 7.25 -8.28
CA PRO A 31 33.27 6.93 -6.93
C PRO A 31 31.87 7.53 -6.66
N ILE A 32 31.12 6.93 -5.75
CA ILE A 32 29.79 7.38 -5.36
C ILE A 32 29.92 8.32 -4.15
N ALA A 33 29.54 9.57 -4.32
CA ALA A 33 29.57 10.57 -3.25
C ALA A 33 28.69 10.14 -2.06
N GLY A 34 29.21 10.32 -0.83
CA GLY A 34 28.54 9.91 0.42
C GLY A 34 28.66 8.42 0.78
N TYR A 35 29.44 7.65 0.00
CA TYR A 35 29.66 6.21 0.20
C TYR A 35 31.17 5.88 0.27
N PRO A 36 31.58 4.70 0.75
CA PRO A 36 32.99 4.31 0.82
C PRO A 36 33.69 4.40 -0.53
N ARG A 37 34.94 4.85 -0.55
CA ARG A 37 35.75 5.02 -1.78
C ARG A 37 35.82 3.78 -2.69
N LYS A 38 35.59 2.59 -2.13
CA LYS A 38 35.56 1.32 -2.87
C LYS A 38 34.24 1.03 -3.58
N LEU A 39 33.18 1.85 -3.37
CA LEU A 39 31.95 1.80 -4.17
C LEU A 39 32.14 2.68 -5.41
N VAL A 40 32.28 2.06 -6.56
CA VAL A 40 32.53 2.75 -7.83
C VAL A 40 31.63 2.21 -8.94
N ILE A 41 31.28 3.08 -9.89
CA ILE A 41 30.75 2.68 -11.20
C ILE A 41 31.81 2.87 -12.27
N PHE A 42 31.80 2.03 -13.30
CA PHE A 42 32.76 2.08 -14.40
C PHE A 42 32.20 1.44 -15.67
N LYS A 43 32.81 1.73 -16.81
CA LYS A 43 32.52 1.06 -18.09
C LYS A 43 33.65 0.06 -18.44
N MET A 44 33.31 -0.86 -19.32
CA MET A 44 34.23 -1.83 -19.92
C MET A 44 34.04 -1.85 -21.43
N ALA A 45 35.08 -2.12 -22.21
CA ALA A 45 34.96 -2.26 -23.64
C ALA A 45 33.98 -3.36 -24.08
N ALA A 46 33.86 -4.45 -23.26
CA ALA A 46 32.97 -5.55 -23.54
C ALA A 46 31.48 -5.30 -23.20
N SER A 47 31.11 -4.14 -22.66
CA SER A 47 29.72 -3.89 -22.25
C SER A 47 29.31 -2.44 -22.47
N LYS A 48 28.17 -2.23 -23.14
CA LYS A 48 27.55 -0.92 -23.27
C LYS A 48 26.95 -0.38 -21.96
N PHE A 49 26.79 -1.22 -20.95
CA PHE A 49 26.20 -0.87 -19.68
C PHE A 49 27.25 -0.53 -18.64
N TRP A 50 26.91 0.42 -17.74
CA TRP A 50 27.69 0.69 -16.55
C TRP A 50 27.76 -0.55 -15.65
N GLN A 51 28.90 -0.73 -15.00
CA GLN A 51 29.14 -1.78 -14.00
C GLN A 51 29.30 -1.11 -12.64
N VAL A 52 28.85 -1.77 -11.59
CA VAL A 52 29.16 -1.39 -10.19
C VAL A 52 30.15 -2.37 -9.59
N ARG A 53 31.07 -1.84 -8.79
CA ARG A 53 31.98 -2.63 -7.95
C ARG A 53 32.02 -2.03 -6.56
N CYS A 54 31.89 -2.87 -5.55
CA CYS A 54 32.05 -2.50 -4.14
C CYS A 54 32.77 -3.59 -3.38
N TRP A 55 33.22 -3.24 -2.18
CA TRP A 55 33.88 -4.17 -1.28
C TRP A 55 33.08 -4.22 0.03
N VAL A 56 32.56 -5.38 0.38
CA VAL A 56 31.73 -5.62 1.57
C VAL A 56 32.18 -6.95 2.18
N ALA A 57 32.32 -7.00 3.50
CA ALA A 57 32.62 -8.22 4.24
C ALA A 57 33.88 -8.99 3.74
N GLY A 58 34.95 -8.27 3.42
CA GLY A 58 36.17 -8.90 2.95
C GLY A 58 36.16 -9.37 1.50
N ARG A 59 35.08 -9.15 0.74
CA ARG A 59 34.91 -9.60 -0.65
C ARG A 59 34.57 -8.46 -1.60
N THR A 60 35.00 -8.61 -2.86
CA THR A 60 34.64 -7.70 -3.93
C THR A 60 33.40 -8.20 -4.63
N HIS A 61 32.36 -7.36 -4.66
CA HIS A 61 31.12 -7.62 -5.38
C HIS A 61 31.08 -6.78 -6.65
N ARG A 62 30.65 -7.37 -7.77
CA ARG A 62 30.53 -6.71 -9.07
C ARG A 62 29.22 -7.12 -9.73
N LYS A 63 28.49 -6.12 -10.31
CA LYS A 63 27.22 -6.37 -10.97
C LYS A 63 27.02 -5.37 -12.13
N SER A 64 26.37 -5.81 -13.21
CA SER A 64 25.93 -4.89 -14.27
C SER A 64 24.74 -4.08 -13.79
N THR A 65 24.75 -2.78 -14.10
CA THR A 65 23.61 -1.89 -13.79
C THR A 65 22.51 -1.99 -14.84
N GLN A 66 22.75 -2.66 -15.96
CA GLN A 66 21.88 -2.76 -17.14
C GLN A 66 21.43 -1.39 -17.67
N SER A 67 22.16 -0.32 -17.36
CA SER A 67 21.88 1.05 -17.79
C SER A 67 23.08 1.67 -18.50
N GLN A 68 22.80 2.46 -19.53
CA GLN A 68 23.81 3.29 -20.23
C GLN A 68 23.92 4.69 -19.59
N SER A 69 22.97 5.08 -18.74
CA SER A 69 22.98 6.37 -18.04
C SER A 69 23.82 6.29 -16.78
N ALA A 70 24.78 7.20 -16.62
CA ALA A 70 25.60 7.31 -15.42
C ALA A 70 24.78 7.69 -14.17
N GLN A 71 23.70 8.46 -14.33
CA GLN A 71 22.82 8.85 -13.22
C GLN A 71 22.06 7.65 -12.66
N VAL A 72 21.48 6.83 -13.54
CA VAL A 72 20.78 5.60 -13.16
C VAL A 72 21.76 4.60 -12.55
N ALA A 73 22.98 4.51 -13.10
CA ALA A 73 24.01 3.63 -12.55
C ALA A 73 24.46 4.03 -11.14
N ARG A 74 24.56 5.34 -10.83
CA ARG A 74 24.85 5.82 -9.46
C ARG A 74 23.73 5.46 -8.49
N HIS A 75 22.48 5.61 -8.89
CA HIS A 75 21.34 5.23 -8.07
C HIS A 75 21.35 3.71 -7.78
N PHE A 76 21.54 2.90 -8.81
CA PHE A 76 21.67 1.45 -8.69
C PHE A 76 22.84 1.05 -7.77
N ALA A 77 24.00 1.74 -7.87
CA ALA A 77 25.17 1.43 -7.05
C ALA A 77 24.90 1.65 -5.55
N ARG A 78 24.15 2.70 -5.19
CA ARG A 78 23.74 2.95 -3.79
C ARG A 78 22.85 1.83 -3.27
N GLN A 79 21.79 1.51 -3.99
CA GLN A 79 20.88 0.44 -3.62
C GLN A 79 21.57 -0.92 -3.50
N PHE A 80 22.45 -1.25 -4.45
CA PHE A 80 23.21 -2.50 -4.45
C PHE A 80 24.14 -2.61 -3.24
N TYR A 81 24.80 -1.51 -2.87
CA TYR A 81 25.68 -1.48 -1.69
C TYR A 81 24.91 -1.61 -0.38
N GLU A 82 23.79 -0.88 -0.23
CA GLU A 82 22.92 -0.96 0.94
C GLU A 82 22.31 -2.36 1.11
N GLN A 83 21.94 -2.98 0.00
CA GLN A 83 21.43 -4.36 0.03
C GLN A 83 22.50 -5.36 0.48
N LEU A 84 23.74 -5.27 -0.02
CA LEU A 84 24.84 -6.12 0.42
C LEU A 84 25.18 -5.95 1.89
N LEU A 85 25.08 -4.71 2.42
CA LEU A 85 25.27 -4.47 3.85
C LEU A 85 24.15 -5.07 4.70
N ALA A 86 22.90 -4.98 4.24
CA ALA A 86 21.75 -5.58 4.90
C ALA A 86 21.87 -7.12 4.91
N ASP A 87 22.20 -7.71 3.77
CA ASP A 87 22.41 -9.16 3.64
C ASP A 87 23.55 -9.64 4.53
N HIS A 88 24.67 -8.90 4.60
CA HIS A 88 25.79 -9.25 5.49
C HIS A 88 25.45 -9.11 6.98
N ARG A 89 24.63 -8.13 7.38
CA ARG A 89 24.15 -8.01 8.77
C ARG A 89 23.26 -9.19 9.14
N ILE A 90 22.44 -9.66 8.22
CA ILE A 90 21.59 -10.84 8.41
C ILE A 90 22.46 -12.08 8.56
N ASP A 91 23.42 -12.29 7.66
CA ASP A 91 24.39 -13.39 7.74
C ASP A 91 25.22 -13.36 9.03
N ALA A 92 25.53 -12.17 9.55
CA ALA A 92 26.27 -12.01 10.81
C ALA A 92 25.40 -12.31 12.04
N LEU A 93 24.09 -12.04 11.96
CA LEU A 93 23.13 -12.43 13.00
C LEU A 93 22.86 -13.94 12.99
N GLU A 94 22.83 -14.55 11.80
CA GLU A 94 22.65 -16.00 11.62
C GLU A 94 23.90 -16.80 12.09
N ARG A 95 25.10 -16.20 12.07
CA ARG A 95 26.36 -16.80 12.51
C ARG A 95 26.72 -16.57 13.97
N ARG A 96 25.90 -15.95 14.80
CA ARG A 96 26.10 -15.87 16.23
C ARG A 96 25.77 -17.23 16.84
N GLU A 97 26.80 -18.09 16.91
CA GLU A 97 26.82 -19.27 17.78
C GLU A 97 26.69 -18.83 19.26
N PRO A 98 26.02 -19.65 20.11
CA PRO A 98 26.05 -19.41 21.56
C PRO A 98 27.48 -19.47 22.11
N PRO A 99 27.76 -18.83 23.24
CA PRO A 99 29.10 -18.73 23.77
C PRO A 99 29.68 -20.13 24.03
N ARG A 100 30.83 -20.39 23.47
CA ARG A 100 31.63 -21.60 23.77
C ARG A 100 32.25 -21.47 25.16
N ASP A 101 31.96 -22.43 26.00
CA ASP A 101 32.73 -22.65 27.21
C ASP A 101 34.18 -22.96 26.83
N SER A 102 35.09 -22.22 27.44
CA SER A 102 36.52 -22.36 27.27
C SER A 102 37.06 -23.56 28.03
N SER A 103 37.50 -24.60 27.31
CA SER A 103 38.55 -25.50 27.80
C SER A 103 39.47 -25.87 26.65
N ASP A 104 40.63 -25.20 26.64
CA ASP A 104 41.77 -25.47 25.77
C ASP A 104 42.40 -26.84 26.05
N VAL A 105 42.49 -27.68 25.03
CA VAL A 105 43.57 -28.68 24.93
C VAL A 105 43.97 -28.83 23.45
N PRO A 106 45.26 -28.67 23.10
CA PRO A 106 45.71 -28.81 21.70
C PRO A 106 45.91 -30.27 21.34
N ILE A 107 45.25 -30.74 20.30
CA ILE A 107 45.43 -32.08 19.73
C ILE A 107 46.53 -32.04 18.64
N ARG A 108 47.61 -32.78 18.94
CA ARG A 108 48.76 -33.02 18.08
C ARG A 108 48.41 -34.12 17.05
N TRP A 109 48.67 -33.88 15.78
CA TRP A 109 48.51 -34.86 14.70
C TRP A 109 49.57 -35.94 14.75
N THR A 110 49.16 -37.24 14.70
CA THR A 110 50.04 -38.39 14.36
C THR A 110 49.34 -39.22 13.26
N PRO A 111 50.07 -39.72 12.25
CA PRO A 111 49.49 -40.48 11.15
C PRO A 111 49.45 -41.98 11.42
N HIS A 112 48.45 -42.64 10.85
CA HIS A 112 48.26 -44.07 10.59
C HIS A 112 47.82 -44.99 11.72
N THR A 113 46.57 -45.42 11.63
CA THR A 113 46.14 -46.81 11.92
C THR A 113 44.85 -47.13 11.12
N PRO A 114 44.57 -48.42 10.79
CA PRO A 114 43.68 -48.83 9.74
C PRO A 114 42.20 -48.83 10.17
N ARG A 115 41.36 -48.65 9.18
CA ARG A 115 39.92 -48.55 9.20
C ARG A 115 39.25 -49.78 9.85
N PRO A 116 38.46 -49.61 10.93
CA PRO A 116 37.47 -50.60 11.36
C PRO A 116 36.17 -50.45 10.56
N ALA A 117 35.43 -51.57 10.46
CA ALA A 117 34.19 -51.72 9.67
C ALA A 117 33.09 -50.70 10.03
N LEU A 118 32.28 -50.40 9.02
CA LEU A 118 31.12 -49.50 9.08
C LEU A 118 30.21 -49.83 10.26
N ALA A 119 30.18 -48.90 11.24
CA ALA A 119 29.04 -48.76 12.13
C ALA A 119 27.87 -48.08 11.40
N PRO A 120 26.62 -48.40 11.74
CA PRO A 120 25.47 -47.77 11.08
C PRO A 120 25.55 -46.26 11.26
N ALA A 121 25.20 -45.52 10.16
CA ALA A 121 25.21 -44.08 10.10
C ALA A 121 24.45 -43.49 11.28
N PRO A 122 25.02 -42.45 11.97
CA PRO A 122 24.24 -41.73 12.96
C PRO A 122 23.02 -41.13 12.28
N THR A 123 21.85 -41.44 12.80
CA THR A 123 20.60 -40.74 12.45
C THR A 123 20.88 -39.26 12.50
N SER A 124 20.82 -38.60 11.35
CA SER A 124 20.95 -37.17 11.22
C SER A 124 19.97 -36.52 12.15
N THR A 125 20.44 -35.85 13.20
CA THR A 125 19.64 -34.91 13.96
C THR A 125 19.05 -33.89 12.92
N PRO A 126 17.76 -33.73 12.85
CA PRO A 126 17.18 -32.79 11.91
C PRO A 126 17.78 -31.42 12.17
N ASN A 127 18.35 -30.81 11.14
CA ASN A 127 18.84 -29.44 11.21
C ASN A 127 17.68 -28.57 11.78
N PRO A 128 17.92 -27.73 12.80
CA PRO A 128 16.85 -26.97 13.43
C PRO A 128 16.17 -26.13 12.36
N THR A 129 14.88 -26.35 12.19
CA THR A 129 14.07 -25.63 11.19
C THR A 129 14.17 -24.13 11.48
N PRO A 130 14.49 -23.28 10.48
CA PRO A 130 14.71 -21.86 10.71
C PRO A 130 13.48 -21.19 11.36
N PRO A 131 13.68 -20.16 12.21
CA PRO A 131 12.60 -19.47 12.89
C PRO A 131 11.73 -18.66 11.91
N PHE A 132 10.48 -18.47 12.27
CA PHE A 132 9.48 -17.72 11.48
C PHE A 132 9.97 -16.33 11.07
N GLY A 133 10.73 -15.64 11.94
CA GLY A 133 11.27 -14.30 11.66
C GLY A 133 12.17 -14.25 10.42
N VAL A 134 12.91 -15.31 10.12
CA VAL A 134 13.74 -15.42 8.90
C VAL A 134 12.87 -15.35 7.66
N PHE A 135 11.76 -16.09 7.62
CA PHE A 135 10.84 -16.10 6.49
C PHE A 135 10.02 -14.80 6.38
N ALA A 136 9.73 -14.15 7.51
CA ALA A 136 9.13 -12.82 7.51
C ALA A 136 10.06 -11.79 6.84
N ALA A 137 11.36 -11.83 7.12
CA ALA A 137 12.35 -10.98 6.46
C ALA A 137 12.45 -11.28 4.96
N HIS A 138 12.43 -12.57 4.55
CA HIS A 138 12.36 -12.95 3.13
C HIS A 138 11.11 -12.43 2.44
N LEU A 139 9.95 -12.57 3.06
CA LEU A 139 8.69 -12.03 2.53
C LEU A 139 8.79 -10.52 2.32
N LEU A 140 9.29 -9.75 3.31
CA LEU A 140 9.41 -8.30 3.19
C LEU A 140 10.36 -7.88 2.05
N ARG A 141 11.46 -8.60 1.84
CA ARG A 141 12.37 -8.37 0.70
C ARG A 141 11.66 -8.62 -0.64
N ASN A 142 10.94 -9.73 -0.76
CA ASN A 142 10.19 -10.05 -1.97
C ASN A 142 9.10 -9.02 -2.27
N GLU A 143 8.35 -8.58 -1.24
CA GLU A 143 7.31 -7.56 -1.42
C GLU A 143 7.92 -6.17 -1.73
N GLN A 144 9.12 -5.85 -1.22
CA GLN A 144 9.86 -4.64 -1.61
C GLN A 144 10.23 -4.68 -3.10
N SER A 145 10.74 -5.81 -3.61
CA SER A 145 11.02 -5.96 -5.04
C SER A 145 9.76 -5.80 -5.91
N ARG A 146 8.59 -6.21 -5.39
CA ARG A 146 7.31 -5.97 -6.06
C ARG A 146 6.89 -4.50 -6.05
N VAL A 147 7.24 -3.75 -4.99
CA VAL A 147 7.04 -2.29 -4.97
C VAL A 147 7.91 -1.62 -6.03
N ASP A 148 9.17 -2.04 -6.15
CA ASP A 148 10.12 -1.48 -7.14
C ASP A 148 9.64 -1.74 -8.58
N ARG A 149 8.98 -2.88 -8.83
CA ARG A 149 8.33 -3.21 -10.10
C ARG A 149 6.93 -2.60 -10.28
N ARG A 150 6.43 -1.81 -9.31
CA ARG A 150 5.09 -1.21 -9.29
C ARG A 150 3.92 -2.22 -9.24
N GLU A 151 4.19 -3.46 -8.87
CA GLU A 151 3.18 -4.52 -8.70
C GLU A 151 2.48 -4.44 -7.33
N TYR A 152 3.14 -3.82 -6.36
CA TYR A 152 2.67 -3.66 -4.99
C TYR A 152 2.85 -2.21 -4.52
N THR A 153 1.98 -1.72 -3.64
CA THR A 153 2.10 -0.32 -3.20
C THR A 153 2.96 -0.22 -1.95
N LEU A 154 3.75 0.86 -1.85
CA LEU A 154 4.55 1.15 -0.65
C LEU A 154 3.68 1.18 0.62
N GLY A 155 2.45 1.73 0.55
CA GLY A 155 1.51 1.74 1.66
C GLY A 155 1.09 0.33 2.12
N SER A 156 0.90 -0.59 1.17
CA SER A 156 0.58 -1.99 1.51
C SER A 156 1.76 -2.71 2.16
N LEU A 157 2.97 -2.45 1.68
CA LEU A 157 4.20 -2.99 2.30
C LEU A 157 4.36 -2.45 3.73
N GLN A 158 4.14 -1.15 3.94
CA GLN A 158 4.23 -0.57 5.29
C GLN A 158 3.19 -1.16 6.25
N VAL A 159 1.96 -1.40 5.78
CA VAL A 159 0.92 -2.07 6.58
C VAL A 159 1.32 -3.51 6.92
N LEU A 160 1.89 -4.25 5.96
CA LEU A 160 2.40 -5.61 6.22
C LEU A 160 3.53 -5.58 7.25
N ARG A 161 4.50 -4.69 7.09
CA ARG A 161 5.62 -4.50 8.03
C ARG A 161 5.10 -4.17 9.43
N ASN A 162 4.23 -3.19 9.59
CA ASN A 162 3.67 -2.82 10.88
C ASN A 162 2.93 -3.97 11.57
N ARG A 163 2.26 -4.85 10.81
CA ARG A 163 1.61 -6.04 11.37
C ARG A 163 2.60 -7.08 11.83
N LEU A 164 3.65 -7.30 11.03
CA LEU A 164 4.73 -8.24 11.38
C LEU A 164 5.46 -7.75 12.62
N ASP A 165 6.00 -6.54 12.60
CA ASP A 165 6.84 -6.01 13.67
C ASP A 165 6.06 -5.76 14.97
N GLY A 166 4.82 -5.27 14.87
CA GLY A 166 4.04 -4.86 16.04
C GLY A 166 3.38 -6.01 16.80
N ILE A 167 3.00 -7.09 16.14
CA ILE A 167 2.22 -8.17 16.77
C ILE A 167 2.74 -9.56 16.42
N ILE A 168 3.00 -9.85 15.14
CA ILE A 168 3.25 -11.23 14.70
C ILE A 168 4.63 -11.71 15.15
N LEU A 169 5.69 -10.92 14.93
CA LEU A 169 7.04 -11.29 15.31
C LEU A 169 7.27 -11.40 16.82
N PRO A 170 6.68 -10.53 17.68
CA PRO A 170 6.70 -10.74 19.12
C PRO A 170 6.12 -12.08 19.59
N TRP A 171 5.15 -12.64 18.87
CA TRP A 171 4.49 -13.91 19.22
C TRP A 171 5.15 -15.13 18.55
N LEU A 172 5.43 -15.05 17.25
CA LEU A 172 5.82 -16.19 16.41
C LEU A 172 7.25 -16.10 15.90
N GLY A 173 7.92 -14.94 16.02
CA GLY A 173 9.20 -14.68 15.36
C GLY A 173 10.32 -15.66 15.71
N ALA A 174 10.40 -16.07 16.97
CA ALA A 174 11.40 -17.02 17.47
C ALA A 174 10.98 -18.49 17.30
N CYS A 175 9.71 -18.76 16.95
CA CYS A 175 9.25 -20.14 16.79
C CYS A 175 9.81 -20.75 15.51
N ALA A 176 10.29 -21.98 15.56
CA ALA A 176 10.61 -22.73 14.35
C ALA A 176 9.34 -22.89 13.50
N VAL A 177 9.44 -22.72 12.16
CA VAL A 177 8.24 -22.75 11.31
C VAL A 177 7.56 -24.11 11.32
N ALA A 178 8.29 -25.19 11.57
CA ALA A 178 7.75 -26.54 11.71
C ALA A 178 6.85 -26.70 12.94
N ASP A 179 7.10 -25.92 14.01
CA ASP A 179 6.33 -25.97 15.25
C ASP A 179 5.06 -25.10 15.19
N ILE A 180 4.82 -24.40 14.09
CA ILE A 180 3.63 -23.56 13.91
C ILE A 180 2.51 -24.42 13.31
N ASP A 181 1.85 -25.15 14.17
CA ASP A 181 0.71 -26.02 13.88
C ASP A 181 -0.64 -25.30 14.02
N HIS A 182 -1.73 -26.05 13.85
CA HIS A 182 -3.09 -25.54 14.03
C HIS A 182 -3.33 -25.05 15.48
N ALA A 183 -2.82 -25.76 16.49
CA ALA A 183 -3.02 -25.42 17.90
C ALA A 183 -2.36 -24.07 18.25
N LYS A 184 -1.12 -23.87 17.79
CA LYS A 184 -0.40 -22.62 17.98
C LYS A 184 -1.06 -21.44 17.25
N LEU A 185 -1.58 -21.67 16.02
CA LEU A 185 -2.35 -20.66 15.29
C LEU A 185 -3.69 -20.35 15.97
N GLN A 186 -4.33 -21.33 16.61
CA GLN A 186 -5.56 -21.14 17.37
C GLN A 186 -5.29 -20.31 18.64
N ALA A 187 -4.23 -20.62 19.40
CA ALA A 187 -3.82 -19.84 20.56
C ALA A 187 -3.49 -18.38 20.18
N PHE A 188 -2.75 -18.17 19.08
CA PHE A 188 -2.49 -16.84 18.53
C PHE A 188 -3.78 -16.09 18.16
N THR A 189 -4.73 -16.78 17.51
CA THR A 189 -6.02 -16.22 17.11
C THR A 189 -6.86 -15.84 18.35
N HIS A 190 -6.87 -16.67 19.39
CA HIS A 190 -7.57 -16.40 20.64
C HIS A 190 -7.03 -15.13 21.33
N GLY A 191 -5.72 -15.03 21.53
CA GLY A 191 -5.11 -13.86 22.14
C GLY A 191 -5.30 -12.56 21.32
N LEU A 192 -5.43 -12.66 20.00
CA LEU A 192 -5.80 -11.50 19.18
C LEU A 192 -7.27 -11.12 19.33
N SER A 193 -8.17 -12.08 19.50
CA SER A 193 -9.62 -11.86 19.57
C SER A 193 -10.04 -11.07 20.81
N GLU A 194 -9.26 -11.11 21.87
CA GLU A 194 -9.46 -10.30 23.08
C GLU A 194 -9.28 -8.78 22.82
N ARG A 195 -8.47 -8.43 21.84
CA ARG A 195 -8.03 -7.04 21.58
C ARG A 195 -8.52 -6.46 20.26
N PHE A 196 -8.83 -7.31 19.29
CA PHE A 196 -9.09 -6.89 17.92
C PHE A 196 -10.41 -7.46 17.38
N SER A 197 -11.03 -6.72 16.45
CA SER A 197 -12.20 -7.20 15.73
C SER A 197 -11.86 -8.42 14.85
N SER A 198 -12.85 -9.25 14.55
CA SER A 198 -12.70 -10.45 13.70
C SER A 198 -12.08 -10.14 12.32
N ILE A 199 -12.39 -8.97 11.73
CA ILE A 199 -11.76 -8.50 10.48
C ILE A 199 -10.27 -8.27 10.68
N THR A 200 -9.88 -7.64 11.78
CA THR A 200 -8.46 -7.36 12.08
C THR A 200 -7.71 -8.66 12.34
N VAL A 201 -8.29 -9.58 13.11
CA VAL A 201 -7.72 -10.92 13.35
C VAL A 201 -7.50 -11.67 12.04
N SER A 202 -8.51 -11.69 11.16
CA SER A 202 -8.39 -12.28 9.81
C SER A 202 -7.25 -11.67 9.01
N GLN A 203 -7.02 -10.37 9.12
CA GLN A 203 -5.91 -9.68 8.44
C GLN A 203 -4.52 -10.05 9.00
N TYR A 204 -4.41 -10.34 10.30
CA TYR A 204 -3.19 -10.87 10.88
C TYR A 204 -2.92 -12.29 10.39
N LEU A 205 -3.94 -13.17 10.37
CA LEU A 205 -3.82 -14.53 9.85
C LEU A 205 -3.41 -14.58 8.37
N ILE A 206 -3.91 -13.63 7.54
CA ILE A 206 -3.46 -13.48 6.15
C ILE A 206 -1.96 -13.15 6.09
N ALA A 207 -1.46 -12.29 6.97
CA ALA A 207 -0.03 -11.97 7.01
C ALA A 207 0.82 -13.18 7.46
N VAL A 208 0.40 -13.90 8.50
CA VAL A 208 1.04 -15.16 8.94
C VAL A 208 1.06 -16.19 7.81
N ARG A 209 -0.07 -16.39 7.12
CA ARG A 209 -0.16 -17.30 5.96
C ARG A 209 0.84 -16.94 4.87
N LYS A 210 1.06 -15.65 4.58
CA LYS A 210 2.05 -15.21 3.59
C LYS A 210 3.47 -15.60 4.00
N VAL A 211 3.83 -15.45 5.28
CA VAL A 211 5.15 -15.84 5.78
C VAL A 211 5.35 -17.36 5.68
N LEU A 212 4.36 -18.15 6.14
CA LEU A 212 4.44 -19.61 6.04
C LEU A 212 4.44 -20.10 4.59
N SER A 213 3.71 -19.43 3.68
CA SER A 213 3.80 -19.71 2.24
C SER A 213 5.20 -19.45 1.68
N THR A 214 5.92 -18.45 2.21
CA THR A 214 7.32 -18.21 1.83
C THR A 214 8.21 -19.33 2.36
N ALA A 215 7.98 -19.85 3.57
CA ALA A 215 8.69 -21.00 4.11
C ALA A 215 8.47 -22.27 3.26
N VAL A 216 7.24 -22.51 2.82
CA VAL A 216 6.93 -23.61 1.88
C VAL A 216 7.67 -23.43 0.56
N SER A 217 7.65 -22.21 -0.01
CA SER A 217 8.34 -21.92 -1.29
C SER A 217 9.87 -22.09 -1.21
N LEU A 218 10.44 -21.95 -0.02
CA LEU A 218 11.88 -22.13 0.25
C LEU A 218 12.22 -23.55 0.73
N GLY A 219 11.25 -24.48 0.75
CA GLY A 219 11.46 -25.87 1.15
C GLY A 219 11.61 -26.12 2.64
N ALA A 220 11.38 -25.12 3.50
CA ALA A 220 11.49 -25.25 4.96
C ALA A 220 10.21 -25.86 5.59
N LEU A 221 9.10 -25.86 4.86
CA LEU A 221 7.86 -26.56 5.19
C LEU A 221 7.38 -27.34 3.97
N GLU A 222 6.89 -28.55 4.19
CA GLU A 222 6.28 -29.36 3.14
C GLU A 222 4.93 -28.79 2.70
N LYS A 223 4.11 -28.39 3.65
CA LYS A 223 2.76 -27.83 3.43
C LYS A 223 2.38 -26.80 4.47
N LEU A 224 1.40 -25.97 4.14
CA LEU A 224 0.83 -25.02 5.09
C LEU A 224 0.04 -25.75 6.18
N PRO A 225 0.14 -25.32 7.46
CA PRO A 225 -0.73 -25.81 8.52
C PRO A 225 -2.18 -25.40 8.25
N GLU A 226 -3.11 -26.10 8.86
CA GLU A 226 -4.52 -25.71 8.83
C GLU A 226 -4.71 -24.41 9.64
N PHE A 227 -5.37 -23.42 9.02
CA PHE A 227 -5.64 -22.13 9.65
C PHE A 227 -7.00 -22.10 10.32
N PRO A 228 -7.11 -21.51 11.52
CA PRO A 228 -8.40 -21.28 12.18
C PRO A 228 -9.33 -20.45 11.28
N LYS A 229 -10.60 -20.84 11.23
CA LYS A 229 -11.64 -20.13 10.49
C LYS A 229 -12.18 -18.97 11.34
N VAL A 230 -11.91 -17.73 10.93
CA VAL A 230 -12.46 -16.54 11.56
C VAL A 230 -13.59 -15.98 10.70
N LYS A 231 -14.81 -16.03 11.20
CA LYS A 231 -15.96 -15.41 10.52
C LYS A 231 -15.91 -13.91 10.70
N ALA A 232 -15.45 -13.22 9.65
CA ALA A 232 -15.38 -11.75 9.65
C ALA A 232 -16.79 -11.16 9.56
N GLN A 233 -17.21 -10.47 10.63
CA GLN A 233 -18.44 -9.67 10.61
C GLN A 233 -18.12 -8.30 10.00
N THR A 234 -18.66 -8.05 8.81
CA THR A 234 -18.50 -6.76 8.14
C THR A 234 -19.58 -5.80 8.58
N ASN A 235 -19.23 -4.87 9.48
CA ASN A 235 -20.10 -3.73 9.77
C ASN A 235 -19.90 -2.68 8.67
N SER A 236 -20.74 -2.71 7.63
CA SER A 236 -20.74 -1.68 6.61
C SER A 236 -21.07 -0.33 7.23
N ARG A 237 -20.41 0.73 6.76
CA ARG A 237 -20.75 2.09 7.18
C ARG A 237 -22.09 2.49 6.59
N GLY A 238 -22.98 3.10 7.42
CA GLY A 238 -24.27 3.59 6.97
C GLY A 238 -24.16 4.80 6.06
N PRO A 239 -24.99 4.91 5.01
CA PRO A 239 -25.17 6.15 4.27
C PRO A 239 -25.93 7.17 5.09
N PHE A 240 -25.95 8.42 4.66
CA PHE A 240 -26.87 9.45 5.13
C PHE A 240 -28.11 9.48 4.25
N THR A 241 -29.25 9.81 4.85
CA THR A 241 -30.47 10.18 4.09
C THR A 241 -30.32 11.59 3.49
N PRO A 242 -31.15 12.00 2.52
CA PRO A 242 -31.14 13.37 1.99
C PRO A 242 -31.33 14.43 3.09
N THR A 243 -32.23 14.21 4.03
CA THR A 243 -32.47 15.11 5.17
C THR A 243 -31.25 15.26 6.07
N GLU A 244 -30.64 14.15 6.46
CA GLU A 244 -29.40 14.13 7.26
C GLU A 244 -28.23 14.80 6.51
N TYR A 245 -28.13 14.61 5.20
CA TYR A 245 -27.11 15.28 4.38
C TYR A 245 -27.27 16.80 4.41
N TRP A 246 -28.50 17.31 4.29
CA TRP A 246 -28.76 18.74 4.40
C TRP A 246 -28.52 19.26 5.82
N GLN A 247 -28.82 18.49 6.84
CA GLN A 247 -28.52 18.82 8.23
C GLN A 247 -27.00 18.96 8.44
N LEU A 248 -26.20 17.99 7.97
CA LEU A 248 -24.74 18.06 8.02
C LEU A 248 -24.18 19.32 7.33
N LEU A 249 -24.69 19.66 6.13
CA LEU A 249 -24.26 20.84 5.40
C LEU A 249 -24.58 22.13 6.16
N ARG A 250 -25.80 22.26 6.71
CA ARG A 250 -26.20 23.45 7.49
C ARG A 250 -25.37 23.60 8.74
N THR A 251 -25.22 22.54 9.52
CA THR A 251 -24.44 22.56 10.77
C THR A 251 -22.96 22.82 10.49
N SER A 252 -22.37 22.21 9.45
CA SER A 252 -21.00 22.47 9.05
C SER A 252 -20.74 23.94 8.68
N ARG A 253 -21.70 24.60 8.04
CA ARG A 253 -21.61 26.05 7.73
C ARG A 253 -21.78 26.90 8.97
N ALA A 254 -22.73 26.58 9.83
CA ALA A 254 -22.99 27.31 11.07
C ALA A 254 -21.81 27.27 12.04
N LEU A 255 -21.11 26.14 12.11
CA LEU A 255 -19.93 25.94 12.98
C LEU A 255 -18.62 26.41 12.32
N SER A 256 -18.64 26.87 11.08
CA SER A 256 -17.44 27.36 10.39
C SER A 256 -16.79 28.52 11.17
N GLY A 257 -15.47 28.45 11.37
CA GLY A 257 -14.72 29.39 12.18
C GLY A 257 -14.81 29.17 13.70
N GLN A 258 -15.67 28.26 14.17
CA GLN A 258 -15.79 27.94 15.61
C GLN A 258 -14.81 26.86 16.04
N ARG A 259 -14.55 26.80 17.35
CA ARG A 259 -13.74 25.75 17.98
C ARG A 259 -14.63 24.70 18.62
N PRO A 260 -14.25 23.41 18.56
CA PRO A 260 -14.94 22.38 19.34
C PRO A 260 -14.84 22.66 20.84
N PRO A 261 -15.81 22.22 21.65
CA PRO A 261 -15.73 22.25 23.11
C PRO A 261 -14.44 21.59 23.65
N ASP A 262 -13.96 22.00 24.82
CA ASP A 262 -12.69 21.53 25.39
C ASP A 262 -12.69 20.02 25.73
N ASP A 263 -13.82 19.41 25.97
CA ASP A 263 -14.00 17.98 26.19
C ASP A 263 -13.68 17.14 24.91
N ALA A 264 -13.64 17.77 23.74
CA ALA A 264 -13.19 17.15 22.50
C ALA A 264 -11.68 16.87 22.40
N ASN A 265 -10.89 17.21 23.44
CA ASN A 265 -9.44 17.01 23.46
C ASN A 265 -9.03 15.54 23.25
N ALA A 266 -9.75 14.57 23.81
CA ALA A 266 -9.49 13.15 23.62
C ALA A 266 -9.65 12.74 22.13
N LEU A 267 -10.64 13.31 21.45
CA LEU A 267 -10.86 13.08 20.03
C LEU A 267 -9.76 13.72 19.18
N ARG A 268 -9.28 14.91 19.58
CA ARG A 268 -8.16 15.61 18.94
C ARG A 268 -6.88 14.79 19.01
N LEU A 269 -6.54 14.27 20.20
CA LEU A 269 -5.35 13.41 20.40
C LEU A 269 -5.46 12.12 19.58
N ARG A 270 -6.64 11.50 19.53
CA ARG A 270 -6.89 10.31 18.71
C ARG A 270 -6.64 10.55 17.22
N HIS A 271 -6.91 11.76 16.71
CA HIS A 271 -6.62 12.15 15.33
C HIS A 271 -5.19 12.66 15.12
N GLY A 272 -4.36 12.73 16.17
CA GLY A 272 -2.98 13.20 16.09
C GLY A 272 -2.87 14.68 15.68
N LEU A 273 -3.85 15.51 16.10
CA LEU A 273 -3.85 16.93 15.82
C LEU A 273 -3.03 17.66 16.91
N ARG A 274 -1.94 18.31 16.49
CA ARG A 274 -0.96 18.91 17.40
C ARG A 274 -1.32 20.33 17.87
N HIS A 275 -2.14 21.07 17.11
CA HIS A 275 -2.44 22.47 17.40
C HIS A 275 -3.86 22.67 17.94
N ALA A 276 -3.95 23.32 19.10
CA ALA A 276 -5.22 23.68 19.76
C ALA A 276 -5.99 24.79 19.02
N ASP A 277 -5.32 25.50 18.09
CA ASP A 277 -5.81 26.77 17.55
C ASP A 277 -6.62 26.66 16.25
N HIS A 278 -6.86 25.43 15.77
CA HIS A 278 -7.65 25.26 14.56
C HIS A 278 -9.14 25.42 14.84
N THR A 279 -9.77 26.26 14.05
CA THR A 279 -11.23 26.37 13.94
C THR A 279 -11.74 25.46 12.83
N LEU A 280 -13.03 25.15 12.83
CA LEU A 280 -13.66 24.39 11.75
C LEU A 280 -13.48 25.13 10.42
N PRO A 281 -12.76 24.54 9.45
CA PRO A 281 -12.51 25.21 8.17
C PRO A 281 -13.75 25.21 7.29
N PRO A 282 -13.99 26.29 6.51
CA PRO A 282 -15.12 26.35 5.54
C PRO A 282 -15.06 25.22 4.52
N ASP A 283 -13.85 24.72 4.25
CA ASP A 283 -13.60 23.54 3.38
C ASP A 283 -14.45 22.33 3.74
N LEU A 284 -14.79 22.13 5.02
CA LEU A 284 -15.55 20.95 5.43
C LEU A 284 -16.94 20.91 4.78
N ALA A 285 -17.63 22.02 4.71
CA ALA A 285 -18.94 22.08 4.04
C ALA A 285 -18.80 21.79 2.54
N TRP A 286 -17.73 22.28 1.91
CA TRP A 286 -17.45 21.95 0.50
C TRP A 286 -17.07 20.48 0.31
N VAL A 287 -16.28 19.89 1.21
CA VAL A 287 -15.95 18.45 1.19
C VAL A 287 -17.23 17.61 1.27
N ILE A 288 -18.14 17.93 2.19
CA ILE A 288 -19.43 17.21 2.34
C ILE A 288 -20.22 17.29 1.02
N GLY A 289 -20.42 18.51 0.50
CA GLY A 289 -21.17 18.71 -0.74
C GLY A 289 -20.48 18.08 -1.96
N PHE A 290 -19.17 18.19 -2.06
CA PHE A 290 -18.40 17.65 -3.18
C PHE A 290 -18.39 16.13 -3.17
N MET A 291 -18.11 15.48 -2.04
CA MET A 291 -18.04 14.02 -1.97
C MET A 291 -19.38 13.34 -2.30
N VAL A 292 -20.50 13.90 -1.83
CA VAL A 292 -21.83 13.33 -2.14
C VAL A 292 -22.18 13.47 -3.63
N ASN A 293 -21.62 14.47 -4.33
CA ASN A 293 -21.91 14.73 -5.73
C ASN A 293 -20.81 14.33 -6.72
N SER A 294 -19.71 13.72 -6.25
CA SER A 294 -18.54 13.38 -7.10
C SER A 294 -18.06 11.94 -7.01
N PHE A 295 -18.66 11.12 -6.19
CA PHE A 295 -18.27 9.70 -6.00
C PHE A 295 -16.82 9.47 -5.55
N ILE A 296 -16.05 10.49 -5.18
CA ILE A 296 -14.66 10.34 -4.73
C ILE A 296 -14.57 9.65 -3.37
N ARG A 297 -13.42 9.00 -3.11
CA ARG A 297 -13.11 8.43 -1.80
C ARG A 297 -12.46 9.49 -0.90
N PRO A 298 -12.53 9.35 0.44
CA PRO A 298 -11.75 10.21 1.34
C PRO A 298 -10.24 10.20 1.05
N SER A 299 -9.71 9.09 0.52
CA SER A 299 -8.30 9.00 0.09
C SER A 299 -7.98 9.93 -1.07
N ASP A 300 -8.94 10.19 -1.96
CA ASP A 300 -8.74 11.03 -3.14
C ASP A 300 -8.57 12.51 -2.76
N LEU A 301 -9.10 12.94 -1.60
CA LEU A 301 -8.89 14.29 -1.04
C LEU A 301 -7.40 14.62 -0.81
N LYS A 302 -6.55 13.60 -0.67
CA LYS A 302 -5.10 13.79 -0.50
C LYS A 302 -4.40 14.24 -1.78
N THR A 303 -4.92 13.85 -2.92
CA THR A 303 -4.25 14.02 -4.21
C THR A 303 -4.98 14.96 -5.17
N LEU A 304 -6.25 15.27 -4.88
CA LEU A 304 -7.09 16.08 -5.75
C LEU A 304 -6.62 17.54 -5.76
N LYS A 305 -6.25 18.03 -6.96
CA LYS A 305 -5.76 19.38 -7.23
C LYS A 305 -6.64 20.05 -8.29
N HIS A 306 -6.57 21.38 -8.40
CA HIS A 306 -7.35 22.12 -9.42
C HIS A 306 -7.08 21.63 -10.84
N LYS A 307 -5.85 21.28 -11.21
CA LYS A 307 -5.50 20.71 -12.53
C LYS A 307 -6.17 19.37 -12.85
N HIS A 308 -6.73 18.69 -11.87
CA HIS A 308 -7.46 17.42 -12.06
C HIS A 308 -8.96 17.63 -12.33
N VAL A 309 -9.42 18.90 -12.33
CA VAL A 309 -10.83 19.25 -12.43
C VAL A 309 -11.07 20.06 -13.71
N GLU A 310 -11.87 19.53 -14.60
CA GLU A 310 -12.34 20.20 -15.81
C GLU A 310 -13.85 20.44 -15.72
N ILE A 311 -14.31 21.67 -15.99
CA ILE A 311 -15.73 21.97 -16.11
C ILE A 311 -16.18 21.72 -17.56
N VAL A 312 -16.96 20.67 -17.76
CA VAL A 312 -17.55 20.34 -19.06
C VAL A 312 -18.92 20.99 -19.17
N ARG A 313 -19.15 21.71 -20.30
CA ARG A 313 -20.41 22.41 -20.60
C ARG A 313 -20.88 21.97 -21.98
N ASN A 314 -21.72 20.93 -21.99
CA ASN A 314 -22.41 20.44 -23.18
C ASN A 314 -23.92 20.44 -22.89
N ALA A 315 -24.66 19.48 -23.40
CA ALA A 315 -26.07 19.26 -23.02
C ALA A 315 -26.26 19.15 -21.50
N ASN A 316 -25.23 18.62 -20.78
CA ASN A 316 -25.17 18.59 -19.32
C ASN A 316 -23.94 19.35 -18.83
N VAL A 317 -24.05 19.97 -17.65
CA VAL A 317 -22.93 20.65 -16.99
C VAL A 317 -22.43 19.79 -15.82
N TYR A 318 -21.15 19.39 -15.85
CA TYR A 318 -20.55 18.53 -14.83
C TYR A 318 -19.05 18.80 -14.69
N LEU A 319 -18.42 18.26 -13.66
CA LEU A 319 -16.96 18.20 -13.57
C LEU A 319 -16.47 16.84 -14.08
N ARG A 320 -15.43 16.88 -14.91
CA ARG A 320 -14.62 15.71 -15.23
C ARG A 320 -13.40 15.70 -14.31
N LEU A 321 -13.29 14.66 -13.48
CA LEU A 321 -12.18 14.52 -12.51
C LEU A 321 -11.19 13.50 -13.02
N THR A 322 -10.00 13.95 -13.42
CA THR A 322 -8.89 13.08 -13.85
C THR A 322 -7.94 12.85 -12.68
N LEU A 323 -8.29 11.91 -11.82
CA LEU A 323 -7.48 11.55 -10.66
C LEU A 323 -6.26 10.72 -11.08
N PRO A 324 -5.16 10.76 -10.29
CA PRO A 324 -4.03 9.86 -10.51
C PRO A 324 -4.48 8.41 -10.62
N ALA A 325 -3.89 7.69 -11.57
CA ALA A 325 -4.23 6.29 -11.81
C ALA A 325 -3.94 5.44 -10.56
N THR A 326 -4.89 4.58 -10.21
CA THR A 326 -4.71 3.53 -9.21
C THR A 326 -4.69 2.17 -9.92
N LYS A 327 -4.26 1.10 -9.23
CA LYS A 327 -4.07 -0.24 -9.81
C LYS A 327 -5.18 -0.75 -10.72
N SER A 328 -6.41 -0.26 -10.56
CA SER A 328 -7.59 -0.77 -11.27
C SER A 328 -8.46 0.31 -11.90
N HIS A 329 -8.07 1.60 -11.81
CA HIS A 329 -8.95 2.68 -12.26
C HIS A 329 -8.12 3.85 -12.84
N ASP A 330 -8.15 3.97 -14.14
CA ASP A 330 -7.52 5.02 -14.94
C ASP A 330 -8.54 6.03 -15.51
N LYS A 331 -9.83 5.67 -15.52
CA LYS A 331 -10.89 6.48 -16.13
C LYS A 331 -11.27 7.68 -15.27
N PRO A 332 -11.62 8.82 -15.89
CA PRO A 332 -12.12 10.00 -15.18
C PRO A 332 -13.47 9.72 -14.52
N ILE A 333 -13.77 10.49 -13.48
CA ILE A 333 -15.07 10.50 -12.82
C ILE A 333 -15.90 11.64 -13.39
N VAL A 334 -17.14 11.36 -13.74
CA VAL A 334 -18.16 12.37 -14.08
C VAL A 334 -18.96 12.68 -12.83
N THR A 335 -19.05 13.96 -12.46
CA THR A 335 -19.78 14.39 -11.26
C THR A 335 -21.23 14.73 -11.59
N LEU A 336 -22.04 14.86 -10.54
CA LEU A 336 -23.35 15.48 -10.65
C LEU A 336 -23.22 17.00 -10.75
N GLN A 337 -24.23 17.68 -11.34
CA GLN A 337 -24.26 19.13 -11.51
C GLN A 337 -24.02 19.93 -10.20
N PRO A 338 -24.55 19.55 -9.02
CA PRO A 338 -24.27 20.30 -7.79
C PRO A 338 -22.79 20.39 -7.42
N ALA A 339 -21.96 19.43 -7.82
CA ALA A 339 -20.51 19.51 -7.60
C ALA A 339 -19.87 20.71 -8.30
N VAL A 340 -20.42 21.14 -9.44
CA VAL A 340 -19.94 22.33 -10.17
C VAL A 340 -20.14 23.61 -9.35
N ARG A 341 -21.28 23.73 -8.67
CA ARG A 341 -21.55 24.87 -7.78
C ARG A 341 -20.59 24.89 -6.60
N VAL A 342 -20.38 23.72 -5.98
CA VAL A 342 -19.42 23.57 -4.87
C VAL A 342 -18.01 23.96 -5.33
N TYR A 343 -17.58 23.48 -6.49
CA TYR A 343 -16.26 23.76 -7.03
C TYR A 343 -16.05 25.26 -7.33
N ARG A 344 -17.06 25.93 -7.89
CA ARG A 344 -16.99 27.38 -8.15
C ARG A 344 -16.89 28.19 -6.85
N ALA A 345 -17.73 27.89 -5.84
CA ALA A 345 -17.70 28.57 -4.57
C ALA A 345 -16.37 28.41 -3.85
N LEU A 346 -15.85 27.19 -3.79
CA LEU A 346 -14.54 26.86 -3.25
C LEU A 346 -13.41 27.60 -4.00
N THR A 347 -13.41 27.57 -5.35
CA THR A 347 -12.38 28.24 -6.15
C THR A 347 -12.41 29.75 -5.95
N GLN A 348 -13.58 30.36 -5.87
CA GLN A 348 -13.72 31.80 -5.60
C GLN A 348 -13.15 32.16 -4.22
N HIS A 349 -13.44 31.36 -3.20
CA HIS A 349 -12.89 31.60 -1.87
C HIS A 349 -11.37 31.45 -1.85
N HIS A 350 -10.82 30.40 -2.46
CA HIS A 350 -9.38 30.16 -2.49
C HIS A 350 -8.63 31.18 -3.37
N ALA A 351 -9.27 31.70 -4.44
CA ALA A 351 -8.68 32.75 -5.26
C ALA A 351 -8.43 34.03 -4.45
N GLY A 352 -9.35 34.40 -3.55
CA GLY A 352 -9.16 35.51 -2.63
C GLY A 352 -7.95 35.37 -1.69
N HIS A 353 -7.42 34.15 -1.52
CA HIS A 353 -6.24 33.83 -0.71
C HIS A 353 -5.04 33.38 -1.57
N ASN A 354 -5.06 33.57 -2.87
CA ASN A 354 -4.05 33.09 -3.84
C ASN A 354 -3.75 31.57 -3.74
N GLN A 355 -4.78 30.76 -3.51
CA GLN A 355 -4.72 29.31 -3.29
C GLN A 355 -5.54 28.53 -4.33
N ALA A 356 -5.77 29.09 -5.51
CA ALA A 356 -6.53 28.46 -6.61
C ALA A 356 -5.69 28.17 -7.85
N ASN A 357 -4.37 28.04 -7.72
CA ASN A 357 -3.50 27.70 -8.82
C ASN A 357 -3.69 26.23 -9.26
N PRO A 358 -3.37 25.87 -10.51
CA PRO A 358 -3.55 24.49 -11.00
C PRO A 358 -2.92 23.39 -10.13
N ASN A 359 -1.82 23.70 -9.46
CA ASN A 359 -1.11 22.75 -8.59
C ASN A 359 -1.53 22.77 -7.13
N ASP A 360 -2.41 23.69 -6.73
CA ASP A 360 -2.94 23.74 -5.38
C ASP A 360 -3.94 22.62 -5.14
N TYR A 361 -4.02 22.18 -3.88
CA TYR A 361 -4.99 21.16 -3.50
C TYR A 361 -6.38 21.77 -3.38
N LEU A 362 -7.38 20.97 -3.76
CA LEU A 362 -8.76 21.41 -3.80
C LEU A 362 -9.33 21.74 -2.42
N PHE A 363 -8.85 21.05 -1.38
CA PHE A 363 -9.31 21.22 0.00
C PHE A 363 -8.12 21.40 0.92
N LEU A 364 -8.22 22.36 1.83
CA LEU A 364 -7.17 22.74 2.76
C LEU A 364 -5.82 22.95 2.04
N PRO A 365 -5.73 23.83 1.04
CA PRO A 365 -4.51 24.02 0.23
C PRO A 365 -3.30 24.48 1.06
N GLN A 366 -3.50 25.15 2.19
CA GLN A 366 -2.47 25.60 3.11
C GLN A 366 -1.68 24.45 3.76
N HIS A 367 -2.24 23.25 3.84
CA HIS A 367 -1.56 22.10 4.45
C HIS A 367 -0.80 21.27 3.41
N LYS A 368 0.54 21.34 3.43
CA LYS A 368 1.41 20.51 2.57
C LYS A 368 1.36 19.02 2.95
N ASP A 369 1.29 18.70 4.26
CA ASP A 369 1.05 17.33 4.73
C ASP A 369 -0.41 16.93 4.48
N ARG A 370 -0.63 16.16 3.43
CA ARG A 370 -1.96 15.70 3.02
C ARG A 370 -2.58 14.66 3.95
N ALA A 371 -1.75 13.90 4.66
CA ALA A 371 -2.23 13.00 5.69
C ALA A 371 -2.79 13.80 6.87
N TYR A 372 -2.09 14.87 7.27
CA TYR A 372 -2.56 15.80 8.29
C TYR A 372 -3.86 16.51 7.86
N ALA A 373 -3.92 17.10 6.67
CA ALA A 373 -5.12 17.73 6.13
C ALA A 373 -6.35 16.79 6.18
N THR A 374 -6.17 15.53 5.83
CA THR A 374 -7.26 14.54 5.88
C THR A 374 -7.68 14.22 7.33
N ARG A 375 -6.73 14.21 8.28
CA ARG A 375 -7.05 14.05 9.71
C ARG A 375 -7.83 15.24 10.25
N VAL A 376 -7.47 16.47 9.86
CA VAL A 376 -8.22 17.69 10.19
C VAL A 376 -9.66 17.58 9.72
N LEU A 377 -9.89 17.25 8.43
CA LEU A 377 -11.24 17.06 7.90
C LEU A 377 -12.03 15.97 8.65
N ALA A 378 -11.39 14.84 8.95
CA ALA A 378 -12.04 13.75 9.69
C ALA A 378 -12.40 14.16 11.12
N TYR A 379 -11.54 14.91 11.79
CA TYR A 379 -11.79 15.42 13.13
C TYR A 379 -13.02 16.34 13.18
N TYR A 380 -13.04 17.37 12.34
CA TYR A 380 -14.16 18.30 12.31
C TYR A 380 -15.45 17.67 11.78
N PHE A 381 -15.36 16.73 10.85
CA PHE A 381 -16.51 15.97 10.42
C PHE A 381 -17.10 15.12 11.57
N ASN A 382 -16.26 14.52 12.41
CA ASN A 382 -16.71 13.80 13.59
C ASN A 382 -17.38 14.73 14.61
N TRP A 383 -16.90 15.96 14.75
CA TRP A 383 -17.57 16.95 15.60
C TRP A 383 -18.93 17.33 15.05
N VAL A 384 -19.04 17.68 13.76
CA VAL A 384 -20.34 17.98 13.12
C VAL A 384 -21.31 16.81 13.26
N MET A 385 -20.84 15.57 13.12
CA MET A 385 -21.69 14.39 13.33
C MET A 385 -22.13 14.24 14.81
N ALA A 386 -21.32 14.69 15.77
CA ALA A 386 -21.69 14.69 17.16
C ALA A 386 -22.80 15.69 17.45
N GLU A 387 -22.62 16.94 16.98
CA GLU A 387 -23.59 18.03 17.12
C GLU A 387 -24.94 17.72 16.47
N THR A 388 -24.92 16.93 15.40
CA THR A 388 -26.15 16.53 14.70
C THR A 388 -26.75 15.20 15.18
N GLY A 389 -26.09 14.48 16.09
CA GLY A 389 -26.52 13.13 16.51
C GLY A 389 -26.33 12.06 15.43
N LEU A 390 -25.57 12.33 14.36
CA LEU A 390 -25.49 11.48 13.16
C LEU A 390 -24.30 10.53 13.13
N LYS A 391 -23.66 10.25 14.27
CA LYS A 391 -22.52 9.30 14.34
C LYS A 391 -22.90 7.87 13.97
N GLN A 392 -24.14 7.50 14.17
CA GLN A 392 -24.69 6.19 13.84
C GLN A 392 -25.85 6.33 12.85
N GLY A 393 -26.03 5.33 12.00
CA GLY A 393 -27.19 5.20 11.16
C GLY A 393 -28.39 4.63 11.91
N ALA A 394 -29.56 4.60 11.28
CA ALA A 394 -30.80 4.12 11.88
C ALA A 394 -30.73 2.66 12.41
N GLN A 395 -29.85 1.84 11.84
CA GLN A 395 -29.62 0.44 12.28
C GLN A 395 -28.31 0.29 13.09
N GLY A 396 -27.81 1.38 13.68
CA GLY A 396 -26.58 1.35 14.48
C GLY A 396 -25.27 1.29 13.69
N GLN A 397 -25.31 1.39 12.33
CA GLN A 397 -24.09 1.35 11.54
C GLN A 397 -23.22 2.60 11.83
N PRO A 398 -21.91 2.44 12.05
CA PRO A 398 -21.02 3.56 12.30
C PRO A 398 -20.90 4.43 11.04
N ARG A 399 -20.77 5.74 11.22
CA ARG A 399 -20.60 6.72 10.14
C ARG A 399 -19.26 7.43 10.21
N SER A 400 -18.74 7.85 9.06
CA SER A 400 -17.48 8.58 8.90
C SER A 400 -17.48 9.35 7.58
N LEU A 401 -16.40 10.07 7.25
CA LEU A 401 -16.24 10.70 5.92
C LEU A 401 -16.52 9.72 4.77
N TYR A 402 -16.22 8.43 4.94
CA TYR A 402 -16.51 7.43 3.90
C TYR A 402 -18.02 7.26 3.67
N SER A 403 -18.85 7.54 4.67
CA SER A 403 -20.31 7.50 4.56
C SER A 403 -20.87 8.50 3.54
N LEU A 404 -20.16 9.61 3.28
CA LEU A 404 -20.54 10.55 2.21
C LEU A 404 -20.45 9.89 0.84
N ARG A 405 -19.44 9.07 0.60
CA ARG A 405 -19.36 8.27 -0.62
C ARG A 405 -20.44 7.17 -0.67
N HIS A 406 -20.75 6.54 0.45
CA HIS A 406 -21.87 5.63 0.50
C HIS A 406 -23.17 6.33 0.10
N SER A 407 -23.45 7.52 0.67
CA SER A 407 -24.61 8.34 0.30
C SER A 407 -24.62 8.70 -1.19
N SER A 408 -23.48 9.09 -1.76
CA SER A 408 -23.36 9.38 -3.19
C SER A 408 -23.84 8.23 -4.08
N ILE A 409 -23.41 7.02 -3.78
CA ILE A 409 -23.80 5.83 -4.55
C ILE A 409 -25.24 5.45 -4.25
N THR A 410 -25.64 5.42 -2.97
CA THR A 410 -27.02 5.10 -2.55
C THR A 410 -28.04 6.05 -3.17
N PHE A 411 -27.78 7.37 -3.18
CA PHE A 411 -28.68 8.34 -3.79
C PHE A 411 -28.85 8.12 -5.29
N ARG A 412 -27.81 7.67 -5.99
CA ARG A 412 -27.93 7.34 -7.42
C ARG A 412 -28.74 6.08 -7.67
N LEU A 413 -28.61 5.08 -6.81
CA LEU A 413 -29.40 3.85 -6.90
C LEU A 413 -30.88 4.12 -6.58
N LEU A 414 -31.17 4.95 -5.55
CA LEU A 414 -32.52 5.24 -5.12
C LEU A 414 -33.24 6.27 -5.99
N TYR A 415 -32.54 7.34 -6.41
CA TYR A 415 -33.13 8.51 -7.07
C TYR A 415 -32.60 8.73 -8.49
N GLY A 416 -31.87 7.81 -9.05
CA GLY A 416 -31.17 7.96 -10.33
C GLY A 416 -31.93 7.48 -11.56
N HIS A 417 -33.25 7.34 -11.49
CA HIS A 417 -34.10 6.91 -12.61
C HIS A 417 -33.59 5.65 -13.34
N GLY A 418 -33.27 4.62 -12.59
CA GLY A 418 -32.83 3.32 -13.16
C GLY A 418 -31.43 3.32 -13.76
N ILE A 419 -30.52 4.07 -13.16
CA ILE A 419 -29.13 4.04 -13.59
C ILE A 419 -28.60 2.60 -13.63
N ASP A 420 -27.97 2.24 -14.75
CA ASP A 420 -27.29 0.94 -14.86
C ASP A 420 -26.15 0.83 -13.83
N VAL A 421 -26.15 -0.28 -13.08
CA VAL A 421 -25.20 -0.53 -11.98
C VAL A 421 -23.76 -0.62 -12.50
N LEU A 422 -23.54 -1.14 -13.73
CA LEU A 422 -22.22 -1.19 -14.34
C LEU A 422 -21.68 0.21 -14.65
N THR A 423 -22.55 1.09 -15.18
CA THR A 423 -22.23 2.51 -15.43
C THR A 423 -21.89 3.23 -14.12
N LEU A 424 -22.69 3.01 -13.07
CA LEU A 424 -22.42 3.57 -11.75
C LEU A 424 -21.13 3.04 -11.15
N ALA A 425 -20.88 1.73 -11.25
CA ALA A 425 -19.66 1.10 -10.75
C ALA A 425 -18.42 1.67 -11.43
N ARG A 426 -18.44 1.79 -12.76
CA ARG A 426 -17.32 2.37 -13.55
C ARG A 426 -17.08 3.82 -13.16
N ASN A 427 -18.12 4.65 -13.08
CA ASN A 427 -18.00 6.06 -12.71
C ASN A 427 -17.52 6.23 -11.26
N ALA A 428 -18.06 5.45 -10.34
CA ALA A 428 -17.62 5.45 -8.94
C ALA A 428 -16.27 4.74 -8.71
N ARG A 429 -15.59 4.24 -9.74
CA ARG A 429 -14.31 3.54 -9.65
C ARG A 429 -14.38 2.38 -8.63
N THR A 430 -15.40 1.52 -8.76
CA THR A 430 -15.63 0.34 -7.92
C THR A 430 -16.13 -0.83 -8.78
N SER A 431 -16.34 -2.01 -8.21
CA SER A 431 -16.93 -3.14 -8.92
C SER A 431 -18.43 -3.23 -8.67
N VAL A 432 -19.16 -3.88 -9.59
CA VAL A 432 -20.57 -4.21 -9.43
C VAL A 432 -20.79 -5.06 -8.18
N ASP A 433 -19.90 -6.04 -7.92
CA ASP A 433 -19.95 -6.88 -6.73
C ASP A 433 -19.87 -6.05 -5.43
N MET A 434 -19.02 -5.03 -5.38
CA MET A 434 -18.92 -4.11 -4.24
C MET A 434 -20.19 -3.28 -4.07
N ILE A 435 -20.82 -2.83 -5.17
CA ILE A 435 -22.11 -2.16 -5.10
C ILE A 435 -23.16 -3.11 -4.56
N ASN A 436 -23.25 -4.31 -5.11
CA ASN A 436 -24.22 -5.31 -4.68
C ASN A 436 -24.05 -5.65 -3.18
N ARG A 437 -22.84 -5.92 -2.75
CA ARG A 437 -22.52 -6.32 -1.36
C ARG A 437 -22.83 -5.23 -0.32
N HIS A 438 -22.62 -3.97 -0.64
CA HIS A 438 -22.69 -2.88 0.35
C HIS A 438 -23.92 -1.98 0.20
N TYR A 439 -24.64 -2.06 -0.92
CA TYR A 439 -25.74 -1.14 -1.22
C TYR A 439 -27.03 -1.86 -1.63
N ALA A 440 -26.97 -3.12 -2.06
CA ALA A 440 -28.18 -3.83 -2.50
C ALA A 440 -29.20 -4.04 -1.37
N SER A 441 -28.76 -4.13 -0.12
CA SER A 441 -29.65 -4.25 1.04
C SER A 441 -30.53 -3.01 1.28
N THR A 442 -30.18 -1.87 0.66
CA THR A 442 -30.97 -0.62 0.72
C THR A 442 -31.98 -0.49 -0.41
N LEU A 443 -31.95 -1.42 -1.39
CA LEU A 443 -32.84 -1.43 -2.54
C LEU A 443 -33.94 -2.47 -2.32
N THR A 444 -35.18 -2.05 -2.35
CA THR A 444 -36.32 -2.96 -2.47
C THR A 444 -36.80 -3.01 -3.91
N ALA A 445 -37.36 -4.16 -4.32
CA ALA A 445 -37.93 -4.31 -5.66
C ALA A 445 -39.05 -3.26 -5.93
N GLU A 446 -39.79 -2.92 -4.90
CA GLU A 446 -40.89 -1.94 -4.97
C GLU A 446 -40.40 -0.53 -5.32
N GLN A 447 -39.20 -0.13 -4.90
CA GLN A 447 -38.64 1.19 -5.26
C GLN A 447 -38.39 1.34 -6.77
N ASN A 448 -38.25 0.23 -7.48
CA ASN A 448 -38.00 0.18 -8.91
C ASN A 448 -39.21 -0.39 -9.70
N ILE A 449 -40.41 -0.43 -9.08
CA ILE A 449 -41.58 -1.07 -9.68
C ILE A 449 -41.94 -0.49 -11.05
N GLY A 450 -41.83 0.82 -11.25
CA GLY A 450 -42.05 1.45 -12.54
C GLY A 450 -41.09 0.99 -13.63
N ILE A 451 -39.83 0.68 -13.26
CA ILE A 451 -38.84 0.17 -14.19
C ILE A 451 -39.10 -1.33 -14.45
N LEU A 452 -39.42 -2.10 -13.41
CA LEU A 452 -39.76 -3.52 -13.55
C LEU A 452 -40.99 -3.75 -14.42
N GLN A 453 -41.97 -2.81 -14.37
CA GLN A 453 -43.17 -2.89 -15.15
C GLN A 453 -43.06 -2.17 -16.51
N SER A 454 -41.95 -1.46 -16.77
CA SER A 454 -41.76 -0.75 -18.05
C SER A 454 -41.65 -1.75 -19.19
N ARG A 455 -42.45 -1.55 -20.24
CA ARG A 455 -42.40 -2.26 -21.51
C ARG A 455 -41.57 -1.44 -22.50
N ARG A 456 -40.73 -2.07 -23.32
CA ARG A 456 -40.14 -1.38 -24.47
C ARG A 456 -41.29 -0.89 -25.36
N PRO A 457 -41.32 0.38 -25.81
CA PRO A 457 -42.26 0.79 -26.82
C PRO A 457 -42.07 -0.12 -28.02
N GLN A 458 -43.14 -0.85 -28.41
CA GLN A 458 -43.15 -1.55 -29.67
C GLN A 458 -43.05 -0.49 -30.75
N ASN A 459 -41.93 -0.42 -31.46
CA ASN A 459 -41.85 0.29 -32.72
C ASN A 459 -42.96 -0.34 -33.60
N ARG A 460 -44.09 0.33 -33.78
CA ARG A 460 -45.00 0.05 -34.89
C ARG A 460 -44.18 0.31 -36.14
N ILE A 461 -43.59 -0.76 -36.69
CA ILE A 461 -43.12 -0.77 -38.05
C ILE A 461 -44.37 -0.51 -38.87
N GLY A 462 -44.37 0.60 -39.59
CA GLY A 462 -45.52 1.13 -40.30
C GLY A 462 -46.15 0.10 -41.25
N ALA A 463 -47.47 0.15 -41.22
CA ALA A 463 -48.28 -0.34 -42.34
C ALA A 463 -48.14 0.61 -43.51
#